data_5ae8dbb55262d82fae2ecef3a812991b
#
_entry.id   5ae8dbb55262d82fae2ecef3a812991b
#
_cell.length_a   1.000
_cell.length_b   1.000
_cell.length_c   1.000
_cell.angle_alpha   90.00
_cell.angle_beta   90.00
_cell.angle_gamma   90.00
#
_symmetry.space_group_name_H-M   'P 1'
#
loop_
_entity.id
_entity.type
_entity.pdbx_description
1 polymer ?
#
loop_
_entity_poly.entity_id
_entity_poly.type
_entity_poly.pdbx_seq_one_letter_code
_entity_poly.pdbx_strand_id
1 'polypeptide(L)' 'MCVILVKERGIELPTKGVLESCWKRNPDGAGFMFNNSNKVVIMKGFMTFEEFYLRLQTA' A
#
# COMPACT_ATOMS: atom_id res chain seq x y z
N MET A 1 5.55 4.88 13.35
CA MET A 1 5.35 3.42 13.14
C MET A 1 4.77 3.20 11.75
N CYS A 2 5.20 2.15 11.06
CA CYS A 2 4.77 1.90 9.71
C CYS A 2 3.82 0.71 9.65
N VAL A 3 2.89 0.77 8.69
CA VAL A 3 2.00 -0.36 8.41
C VAL A 3 2.57 -1.12 7.21
N ILE A 4 2.61 -2.44 7.32
CA ILE A 4 3.06 -3.29 6.23
C ILE A 4 1.87 -4.09 5.73
N LEU A 5 1.65 -4.02 4.42
CA LEU A 5 0.59 -4.76 3.75
C LEU A 5 1.20 -5.77 2.79
N VAL A 6 0.82 -7.03 2.95
CA VAL A 6 1.23 -8.09 2.03
C VAL A 6 -0.02 -8.62 1.34
N LYS A 7 0.01 -8.64 0.02
CA LYS A 7 -1.10 -9.17 -0.77
C LYS A 7 -0.58 -10.26 -1.70
N GLU A 8 -1.12 -11.44 -1.56
CA GLU A 8 -0.80 -12.55 -2.46
C GLU A 8 -1.62 -12.43 -3.74
N ARG A 9 -1.12 -13.08 -4.81
CA ARG A 9 -1.83 -13.11 -6.08
C ARG A 9 -3.22 -13.72 -5.90
N GLY A 10 -4.23 -13.10 -6.49
CA GLY A 10 -5.60 -13.60 -6.44
C GLY A 10 -6.37 -13.20 -5.20
N ILE A 11 -5.75 -12.53 -4.26
CA ILE A 11 -6.40 -12.03 -3.05
C ILE A 11 -6.72 -10.56 -3.26
N GLU A 12 -7.92 -10.16 -2.89
CA GLU A 12 -8.34 -8.77 -3.03
C GLU A 12 -7.63 -7.87 -2.03
N LEU A 13 -7.41 -6.62 -2.43
CA LEU A 13 -6.91 -5.62 -1.51
C LEU A 13 -7.94 -5.34 -0.41
N PRO A 14 -7.48 -4.94 0.78
CA PRO A 14 -8.41 -4.45 1.80
C PRO A 14 -9.24 -3.28 1.27
N THR A 15 -10.39 -3.06 1.87
CA THR A 15 -11.23 -1.93 1.46
C THR A 15 -10.54 -0.60 1.76
N LYS A 16 -10.99 0.44 1.06
CA LYS A 16 -10.46 1.79 1.27
C LYS A 16 -10.61 2.20 2.73
N GLY A 17 -11.74 1.87 3.35
CA GLY A 17 -11.98 2.22 4.75
C GLY A 17 -10.97 1.61 5.70
N VAL A 18 -10.62 0.34 5.48
CA VAL A 18 -9.61 -0.33 6.30
C VAL A 18 -8.25 0.31 6.12
N LEU A 19 -7.86 0.57 4.87
CA LEU A 19 -6.58 1.21 4.57
C LEU A 19 -6.51 2.60 5.18
N GLU A 20 -7.59 3.36 5.08
CA GLU A 20 -7.65 4.71 5.64
C GLU A 20 -7.53 4.69 7.16
N SER A 21 -8.17 3.73 7.82
CA SER A 21 -8.04 3.57 9.27
C SER A 21 -6.60 3.27 9.68
N CYS A 22 -5.94 2.40 8.93
CA CYS A 22 -4.53 2.09 9.17
C CYS A 22 -3.66 3.33 9.01
N TRP A 23 -3.93 4.13 7.98
CA TRP A 23 -3.20 5.36 7.74
C TRP A 23 -3.35 6.34 8.90
N LYS A 24 -4.58 6.54 9.38
CA LYS A 24 -4.84 7.47 10.47
C LYS A 24 -4.08 7.10 11.74
N ARG A 25 -3.90 5.81 11.98
CA ARG A 25 -3.16 5.34 13.16
C ARG A 25 -1.64 5.42 12.99
N ASN A 26 -1.19 5.45 11.74
CA ASN A 26 0.24 5.43 11.43
C ASN A 26 0.56 6.41 10.29
N PRO A 27 0.45 7.73 10.55
CA PRO A 27 0.55 8.74 9.49
C PRO A 27 2.00 9.10 9.10
N ASP A 28 2.98 8.34 9.54
CA ASP A 28 4.39 8.66 9.27
C ASP A 28 4.81 8.38 7.83
N GLY A 29 3.91 7.84 7.03
CA GLY A 29 4.18 7.51 5.66
C GLY A 29 3.88 6.06 5.37
N ALA A 30 3.88 5.68 4.11
CA ALA A 30 3.57 4.32 3.69
C ALA A 30 4.34 3.92 2.46
N GLY A 31 4.32 2.62 2.19
CA GLY A 31 4.89 2.06 0.99
C GLY A 31 4.34 0.67 0.76
N PHE A 32 4.64 0.13 -0.40
CA PHE A 32 4.26 -1.24 -0.73
C PHE A 32 5.26 -1.82 -1.74
N MET A 33 5.22 -3.14 -1.88
CA MET A 33 6.01 -3.82 -2.90
C MET A 33 5.16 -4.88 -3.57
N PHE A 34 5.47 -5.18 -4.80
CA PHE A 34 4.75 -6.21 -5.55
C PHE A 34 5.68 -6.85 -6.57
N ASN A 35 5.32 -8.05 -7.00
CA ASN A 35 6.04 -8.75 -8.05
C ASN A 35 5.45 -8.36 -9.40
N ASN A 36 6.35 -8.00 -10.32
CA ASN A 36 5.97 -7.73 -11.71
C ASN A 36 6.83 -8.63 -12.59
N SER A 37 6.28 -9.76 -13.01
CA SER A 37 7.00 -10.81 -13.72
C SER A 37 8.15 -11.33 -12.86
N ASN A 38 9.40 -11.09 -13.24
CA ASN A 38 10.56 -11.57 -12.52
C ASN A 38 11.23 -10.49 -11.66
N LYS A 39 10.52 -9.38 -11.44
CA LYS A 39 11.09 -8.25 -10.72
C LYS A 39 10.22 -7.90 -9.52
N VAL A 40 10.87 -7.43 -8.46
CA VAL A 40 10.18 -6.86 -7.31
C VAL A 40 10.19 -5.34 -7.47
N VAL A 41 9.02 -4.75 -7.45
CA VAL A 41 8.86 -3.30 -7.54
C VAL A 41 8.55 -2.78 -6.16
N ILE A 42 9.30 -1.78 -5.73
CA ILE A 42 9.14 -1.16 -4.41
C ILE A 42 8.70 0.30 -4.61
N MET A 43 7.59 0.65 -3.98
CA MET A 43 7.07 2.02 -3.98
C MET A 43 7.01 2.48 -2.54
N LYS A 44 7.67 3.57 -2.23
CA LYS A 44 7.72 4.07 -0.85
C LYS A 44 7.78 5.59 -0.84
N GLY A 45 7.70 6.15 0.34
CA GLY A 45 7.77 7.59 0.50
C GLY A 45 6.45 8.31 0.31
N PHE A 46 5.33 7.59 0.36
CA PHE A 46 4.02 8.22 0.26
C PHE A 46 3.72 8.99 1.55
N MET A 47 3.46 10.26 1.41
CA MET A 47 3.17 11.14 2.54
C MET A 47 1.70 11.53 2.63
N THR A 48 0.90 11.20 1.62
CA THR A 48 -0.55 11.40 1.65
C THR A 48 -1.26 10.09 1.35
N PHE A 49 -2.42 9.90 1.98
CA PHE A 49 -3.18 8.68 1.76
C PHE A 49 -3.66 8.58 0.31
N GLU A 50 -4.06 9.69 -0.28
CA GLU A 50 -4.58 9.71 -1.64
C GLU A 50 -3.55 9.18 -2.63
N GLU A 51 -2.31 9.62 -2.53
CA GLU A 51 -1.24 9.14 -3.41
C GLU A 51 -0.97 7.65 -3.21
N PHE A 52 -0.88 7.24 -1.94
CA PHE A 52 -0.65 5.84 -1.61
C PHE A 52 -1.75 4.96 -2.17
N TYR A 53 -3.00 5.33 -1.95
CA TYR A 53 -4.13 4.53 -2.38
C TYR A 53 -4.22 4.44 -3.90
N LEU A 54 -4.00 5.56 -4.58
CA LEU A 54 -4.02 5.58 -6.05
C LEU A 54 -2.94 4.67 -6.64
N ARG A 55 -1.74 4.77 -6.13
CA ARG A 55 -0.64 3.94 -6.65
C ARG A 55 -0.84 2.47 -6.31
N LEU A 56 -1.37 2.17 -5.15
CA LEU A 56 -1.64 0.79 -4.77
C LEU A 56 -2.66 0.13 -5.71
N GLN A 57 -3.67 0.87 -6.13
CA GLN A 57 -4.68 0.36 -7.05
C GLN A 57 -4.14 0.13 -8.46
N THR A 58 -3.12 0.87 -8.86
CA THR A 58 -2.53 0.74 -10.20
C THR A 58 -1.38 -0.26 -10.26
N ALA A 59 -1.02 -0.81 -9.13
CA ALA A 59 0.08 -1.77 -9.06
C ALA A 59 -0.29 -3.13 -9.64
#